data_b3b5a5e131e7f8a1a23a3cecd4a17163
#
_entry.id   b3b5a5e131e7f8a1a23a3cecd4a17163
#
_cell.length_a   1.000
_cell.length_b   1.000
_cell.length_c   1.000
_cell.angle_alpha   90.00
_cell.angle_beta   90.00
_cell.angle_gamma   90.00
#
_symmetry.space_group_name_H-M   'P 1'
#
loop_
_entity.id
_entity.type
_entity.pdbx_description
1 polymer ?
#
loop_
_entity_poly.entity_id
_entity_poly.type
_entity_poly.pdbx_seq_one_letter_code
_entity_poly.pdbx_strand_id
1 'polypeptide(L)' 'MEEDWLSKCVIDPSKRKVYLYSEGGEKKTVECDTVQEFMNVLNFVRATASEDMISYADPL' A
#
# COMPACT_ATOMS: atom_id res chain seq x y z
N MET A 1 4.07 5.13 18.64
CA MET A 1 3.84 4.87 18.30
C MET A 1 3.19 4.28 17.95
N GLU A 2 2.79 4.05 17.56
CA GLU A 2 2.23 3.52 17.20
C GLU A 2 1.88 3.00 16.54
N GLU A 3 1.58 2.69 16.15
CA GLU A 3 1.39 2.17 15.53
C GLU A 3 0.71 1.36 14.88
N ASP A 4 0.47 0.55 14.61
CA ASP A 4 -0.17 -0.28 14.07
C ASP A 4 -1.48 0.00 13.85
N TRP A 5 -1.81 0.79 13.28
CA TRP A 5 -3.07 1.26 13.00
C TRP A 5 -3.44 1.11 11.53
N LEU A 6 -2.66 0.45 10.77
CA LEU A 6 -2.92 0.19 9.35
C LEU A 6 -4.06 -0.81 9.23
N SER A 7 -5.14 -0.43 8.56
CA SER A 7 -6.27 -1.32 8.41
C SER A 7 -6.39 -1.88 7.00
N LYS A 8 -5.81 -1.20 6.00
CA LYS A 8 -5.97 -1.64 4.64
C LYS A 8 -4.88 -1.07 3.75
N CYS A 9 -4.44 -1.85 2.79
CA CYS A 9 -3.48 -1.44 1.79
C CYS A 9 -4.06 -1.74 0.42
N VAL A 10 -4.09 -0.76 -0.46
CA VAL A 10 -4.53 -0.98 -1.83
C VAL A 10 -3.36 -0.69 -2.76
N ILE A 11 -3.03 -1.65 -3.60
CA ILE A 11 -1.91 -1.53 -4.51
C ILE A 11 -2.43 -1.33 -5.92
N ASP A 12 -1.96 -0.28 -6.58
CA ASP A 12 -2.40 0.04 -7.93
C ASP A 12 -1.21 -0.10 -8.87
N PRO A 13 -1.04 -1.27 -9.50
CA PRO A 13 0.12 -1.49 -10.35
C PRO A 13 0.15 -0.62 -11.59
N SER A 14 -1.01 -0.30 -12.13
CA SER A 14 -1.04 0.44 -13.38
C SER A 14 -0.59 1.88 -13.18
N LYS A 15 -0.75 2.42 -11.99
CA LYS A 15 -0.32 3.79 -11.69
C LYS A 15 0.90 3.83 -10.80
N ARG A 16 1.40 2.68 -10.40
CA ARG A 16 2.54 2.58 -9.50
C ARG A 16 2.30 3.36 -8.22
N LYS A 17 1.11 3.16 -7.63
CA LYS A 17 0.74 3.82 -6.40
C LYS A 17 0.30 2.80 -5.37
N VAL A 18 0.49 3.16 -4.11
CA VAL A 18 0.03 2.34 -3.00
C VAL A 18 -0.76 3.25 -2.06
N TYR A 19 -1.96 2.83 -1.70
CA TYR A 19 -2.80 3.59 -0.78
C TYR A 19 -2.85 2.89 0.55
N LEU A 20 -2.53 3.63 1.60
CA LEU A 20 -2.53 3.09 2.95
C LEU A 20 -3.67 3.74 3.73
N TYR A 21 -4.53 2.90 4.29
CA TYR A 21 -5.67 3.38 5.06
C TYR A 21 -5.48 3.01 6.52
N SER A 22 -5.76 3.95 7.41
CA SER A 22 -5.66 3.70 8.83
C SER A 22 -7.05 3.47 9.42
N GLU A 23 -7.06 2.94 10.62
CA GLU A 23 -8.33 2.71 11.32
C GLU A 23 -9.02 4.03 11.65
N GLY A 24 -8.27 5.09 11.71
CA GLY A 24 -8.84 6.40 11.99
C GLY A 24 -9.46 7.07 10.78
N GLY A 25 -9.43 6.41 9.63
CA GLY A 25 -10.02 6.98 8.43
C GLY A 25 -9.06 7.80 7.59
N GLU A 26 -7.80 7.82 7.93
CA GLU A 26 -6.82 8.55 7.14
C GLU A 26 -6.34 7.72 5.97
N LYS A 27 -6.01 8.40 4.90
CA LYS A 27 -5.46 7.75 3.73
C LYS A 27 -4.16 8.42 3.34
N LYS A 28 -3.15 7.61 3.07
CA LYS A 28 -1.86 8.10 2.62
C LYS A 28 -1.55 7.45 1.29
N THR A 29 -1.11 8.26 0.33
CA THR A 29 -0.78 7.76 -1.00
C THR A 29 0.72 7.78 -1.19
N VAL A 30 1.27 6.65 -1.60
CA VAL A 30 2.68 6.54 -1.93
C VAL A 30 2.80 6.42 -3.43
N GLU A 31 3.46 7.38 -4.06
CA GLU A 31 3.65 7.37 -5.51
C GLU A 31 5.09 6.99 -5.81
N CYS A 32 5.25 6.12 -6.79
CA CYS A 32 6.57 5.65 -7.18
C CYS A 32 6.88 6.12 -8.59
N ASP A 33 8.07 6.67 -8.78
CA ASP A 33 8.45 7.18 -10.09
C ASP A 33 8.91 6.07 -11.02
N THR A 34 9.42 4.98 -10.48
CA THR A 34 9.94 3.90 -11.30
C THR A 34 9.38 2.57 -10.83
N VAL A 35 9.47 1.58 -11.71
CA VAL A 35 9.04 0.24 -11.36
C VAL A 35 9.89 -0.30 -10.21
N GLN A 36 11.18 0.04 -10.21
CA GLN A 36 12.06 -0.42 -9.15
C GLN A 36 11.59 0.07 -7.78
N GLU A 37 11.23 1.34 -7.69
CA GLU A 37 10.71 1.88 -6.44
C GLU A 37 9.41 1.20 -6.06
N PHE A 38 8.57 0.97 -7.05
CA PHE A 38 7.28 0.32 -6.79
C PHE A 38 7.49 -1.07 -6.21
N MET A 39 8.43 -1.82 -6.78
CA MET A 39 8.71 -3.15 -6.27
C MET A 39 9.27 -3.11 -4.86
N ASN A 40 10.10 -2.11 -4.57
CA ASN A 40 10.64 -1.97 -3.22
C ASN A 40 9.53 -1.70 -2.22
N VAL A 41 8.59 -0.84 -2.60
CA VAL A 41 7.46 -0.53 -1.71
C VAL A 41 6.58 -1.76 -1.53
N LEU A 42 6.35 -2.51 -2.59
CA LEU A 42 5.56 -3.73 -2.49
C LEU A 42 6.20 -4.71 -1.52
N ASN A 43 7.50 -4.90 -1.63
CA ASN A 43 8.19 -5.81 -0.75
C ASN A 43 8.05 -5.37 0.71
N PHE A 44 8.16 -4.06 0.94
CA PHE A 44 8.03 -3.52 2.29
C PHE A 44 6.61 -3.76 2.83
N VAL A 45 5.62 -3.47 2.01
CA VAL A 45 4.23 -3.61 2.42
C VAL A 45 3.91 -5.07 2.71
N ARG A 46 4.37 -5.98 1.85
CA ARG A 46 4.07 -7.40 2.02
C ARG A 46 4.78 -7.97 3.24
N ALA A 47 5.90 -7.39 3.62
CA ALA A 47 6.60 -7.84 4.81
C ALA A 47 5.99 -7.27 6.08
N THR A 48 5.33 -6.12 5.97
CA THR A 48 4.81 -5.40 7.13
C THR A 48 3.35 -5.68 7.40
N ALA A 49 2.53 -5.69 6.35
CA ALA A 49 1.10 -5.89 6.48
C ALA A 49 0.74 -7.33 6.20
N SER A 50 -0.30 -7.83 6.84
CA SER A 50 -0.74 -9.18 6.56
C SER A 50 -1.46 -9.21 5.21
N GLU A 51 -1.49 -10.38 4.61
CA GLU A 51 -2.10 -10.52 3.29
C GLU A 51 -3.57 -10.17 3.30
N ASP A 52 -4.22 -10.35 4.43
CA ASP A 52 -5.64 -10.03 4.52
C ASP A 52 -5.90 -8.55 4.33
N MET A 53 -4.92 -7.72 4.63
CA MET A 53 -5.08 -6.29 4.52
C MET A 53 -4.73 -5.75 3.15
N ILE A 54 -4.08 -6.55 2.33
CA ILE A 54 -3.58 -6.11 1.04
C ILE A 54 -4.57 -6.44 -0.07
N SER A 55 -4.93 -5.43 -0.84
CA SER A 55 -5.81 -5.60 -1.99
C SER A 55 -5.14 -4.96 -3.19
N TYR A 56 -5.51 -5.45 -4.36
CA TYR A 56 -4.98 -4.89 -5.60
C TYR A 56 -6.09 -4.17 -6.32
N ALA A 57 -5.81 -2.94 -6.74
CA ALA A 57 -6.78 -2.19 -7.50
C ALA A 57 -6.92 -2.84 -8.87
N ASP A 58 -8.16 -2.92 -9.31
CA ASP A 58 -8.43 -3.51 -10.62
C ASP A 58 -8.14 -2.47 -11.67
N PRO A 59 -7.22 -2.72 -12.56
CA PRO A 59 -6.85 -1.70 -13.53
C PRO A 59 -7.89 -1.47 -14.61
N LEU A 60 -8.91 -2.30 -14.67
CA LEU A 60 -9.84 -2.16 -15.67
C LEU A 60 -10.56 -1.00 -15.70
#